data_2375e40e3003258e3c91720f34485dfe
#
_entry.id   2375e40e3003258e3c91720f34485dfe
#
_cell.length_a   1.000
_cell.length_b   1.000
_cell.length_c   1.000
_cell.angle_alpha   90.00
_cell.angle_beta   90.00
_cell.angle_gamma   90.00
#
_symmetry.space_group_name_H-M   'P 1'
#
loop_
_entity.id
_entity.type
_entity.pdbx_description
1 polymer ?
#
loop_
_entity_poly.entity_id
_entity_poly.type
_entity_poly.pdbx_seq_one_letter_code
_entity_poly.pdbx_strand_id
1 'polypeptide(L)'
;MTGVMRRFSAALAAAAMAVSIVPFADISAYAEYAATHPEGFVYADGSKFMCDGSPYYYGGTNCYYLTYKSKSEVKNVFDDASKMGLKVIRIWGNLDVGKKTGEIDSQSGHEVFEGNNDGTGEKDGVYFQYWDDEAGKPVVNEGEDGLRHLDYVIKQAE
;
A
#
# COMPACT_ATOMS: atom_id res chain seq x y z
N MET A 1 -49.89 -1.22 53.71
CA MET A 1 -48.56 -1.15 53.01
C MET A 1 -48.55 -2.07 51.80
N THR A 2 -49.40 -1.83 50.77
CA THR A 2 -49.51 -2.71 49.60
C THR A 2 -49.83 -1.93 48.31
N GLY A 3 -49.20 -0.77 48.10
CA GLY A 3 -49.55 0.07 46.97
C GLY A 3 -48.35 0.56 46.10
N VAL A 4 -47.12 0.31 46.53
CA VAL A 4 -45.92 0.89 45.84
C VAL A 4 -45.18 -0.12 44.95
N MET A 5 -45.38 -1.43 45.14
CA MET A 5 -44.63 -2.45 44.42
C MET A 5 -45.18 -2.81 43.02
N ARG A 6 -46.35 -2.30 42.61
CA ARG A 6 -46.93 -2.64 41.29
C ARG A 6 -46.62 -1.66 40.15
N ARG A 7 -45.95 -0.56 40.44
CA ARG A 7 -45.62 0.46 39.38
C ARG A 7 -44.20 0.36 38.81
N PHE A 8 -43.34 -0.42 39.42
CA PHE A 8 -41.95 -0.59 38.92
C PHE A 8 -41.78 -1.69 37.88
N SER A 9 -42.72 -2.65 37.83
CA SER A 9 -42.63 -3.77 36.87
C SER A 9 -43.11 -3.45 35.44
N ALA A 10 -43.89 -2.37 35.26
CA ALA A 10 -44.40 -1.99 33.95
C ALA A 10 -43.39 -1.06 33.17
N ALA A 11 -42.49 -0.39 33.86
CA ALA A 11 -41.52 0.50 33.22
C ALA A 11 -40.29 -0.25 32.69
N LEU A 12 -39.96 -1.44 33.21
CA LEU A 12 -38.84 -2.24 32.76
C LEU A 12 -39.17 -3.08 31.49
N ALA A 13 -40.42 -3.38 31.26
CA ALA A 13 -40.88 -4.15 30.08
C ALA A 13 -40.95 -3.30 28.79
N ALA A 14 -41.06 -1.97 28.91
CA ALA A 14 -41.10 -1.07 27.76
C ALA A 14 -39.71 -0.64 27.23
N ALA A 15 -38.67 -0.78 28.05
CA ALA A 15 -37.32 -0.44 27.63
C ALA A 15 -36.59 -1.58 26.88
N ALA A 16 -37.12 -2.83 26.97
CA ALA A 16 -36.48 -3.99 26.32
C ALA A 16 -36.95 -4.22 24.87
N MET A 17 -37.88 -3.43 24.34
CA MET A 17 -38.40 -3.59 22.97
C MET A 17 -37.91 -2.50 22.00
N ALA A 18 -36.96 -1.66 22.40
CA ALA A 18 -36.36 -0.67 21.51
C ALA A 18 -34.94 -1.06 21.08
N VAL A 19 -34.54 -2.32 21.21
CA VAL A 19 -33.33 -2.83 20.55
C VAL A 19 -33.71 -3.18 19.11
N SER A 20 -33.74 -2.12 18.30
CA SER A 20 -33.42 -2.04 16.88
C SER A 20 -33.46 -3.36 16.11
N ILE A 21 -34.45 -3.47 15.28
CA ILE A 21 -34.42 -4.18 14.02
C ILE A 21 -33.34 -3.47 13.18
N VAL A 22 -32.08 -3.89 13.30
CA VAL A 22 -31.10 -3.69 12.23
C VAL A 22 -31.61 -4.56 11.10
N PRO A 23 -32.01 -4.01 9.94
CA PRO A 23 -32.54 -4.84 8.86
C PRO A 23 -31.46 -5.87 8.49
N PHE A 24 -31.84 -7.15 8.49
CA PHE A 24 -30.98 -8.28 8.12
C PHE A 24 -30.30 -8.09 6.75
N ALA A 25 -30.86 -7.23 5.91
CA ALA A 25 -30.29 -6.83 4.62
C ALA A 25 -28.93 -6.15 4.73
N ASP A 26 -28.69 -5.34 5.76
CA ASP A 26 -27.43 -4.61 5.92
C ASP A 26 -26.29 -5.54 6.32
N ILE A 27 -26.56 -6.59 7.09
CA ILE A 27 -25.55 -7.57 7.51
C ILE A 27 -25.13 -8.45 6.32
N SER A 28 -26.06 -8.85 5.47
CA SER A 28 -25.75 -9.62 4.27
C SER A 28 -24.94 -8.81 3.26
N ALA A 29 -25.32 -7.56 3.02
CA ALA A 29 -24.60 -6.66 2.13
C ALA A 29 -23.19 -6.35 2.64
N TYR A 30 -23.03 -6.16 3.96
CA TYR A 30 -21.71 -5.95 4.57
C TYR A 30 -20.82 -7.20 4.48
N ALA A 31 -21.37 -8.39 4.70
CA ALA A 31 -20.62 -9.64 4.59
C ALA A 31 -20.21 -9.94 3.14
N GLU A 32 -21.07 -9.68 2.16
CA GLU A 32 -20.74 -9.80 0.75
C GLU A 32 -19.70 -8.77 0.32
N TYR A 33 -19.83 -7.54 0.79
CA TYR A 33 -18.84 -6.47 0.58
C TYR A 33 -17.47 -6.85 1.16
N ALA A 34 -17.39 -7.28 2.42
CA ALA A 34 -16.14 -7.67 3.08
C ALA A 34 -15.48 -8.88 2.42
N ALA A 35 -16.25 -9.79 1.80
CA ALA A 35 -15.71 -10.93 1.07
C ALA A 35 -15.05 -10.55 -0.27
N THR A 36 -15.49 -9.43 -0.88
CA THR A 36 -15.00 -8.96 -2.18
C THR A 36 -13.97 -7.83 -2.08
N HIS A 37 -13.98 -7.08 -0.96
CA HIS A 37 -13.13 -5.92 -0.75
C HIS A 37 -12.49 -6.01 0.64
N PRO A 38 -11.21 -6.43 0.75
CA PRO A 38 -10.51 -6.47 2.02
C PRO A 38 -10.54 -5.11 2.73
N GLU A 39 -10.63 -5.13 4.07
CA GLU A 39 -10.62 -3.92 4.89
C GLU A 39 -9.40 -3.05 4.61
N GLY A 40 -9.59 -1.74 4.50
CA GLY A 40 -8.56 -0.76 4.20
C GLY A 40 -8.14 -0.69 2.72
N PHE A 41 -8.68 -1.54 1.84
CA PHE A 41 -8.36 -1.47 0.42
C PHE A 41 -9.28 -0.51 -0.33
N VAL A 42 -8.66 0.30 -1.19
CA VAL A 42 -9.39 1.21 -2.09
C VAL A 42 -9.83 0.44 -3.33
N TYR A 43 -11.09 0.60 -3.71
CA TYR A 43 -11.67 -0.01 -4.90
C TYR A 43 -12.50 1.01 -5.70
N ALA A 44 -12.82 0.69 -6.94
CA ALA A 44 -13.66 1.53 -7.79
C ALA A 44 -15.12 1.07 -7.73
N ASP A 45 -16.04 2.03 -7.51
CA ASP A 45 -17.47 1.86 -7.66
C ASP A 45 -18.01 2.91 -8.63
N GLY A 46 -18.28 2.51 -9.85
CA GLY A 46 -18.61 3.40 -10.95
C GLY A 46 -17.49 4.43 -11.19
N SER A 47 -17.77 5.70 -10.94
CA SER A 47 -16.83 6.81 -11.14
C SER A 47 -16.15 7.29 -9.85
N LYS A 48 -16.28 6.54 -8.75
CA LYS A 48 -15.76 6.92 -7.43
C LYS A 48 -14.75 5.90 -6.94
N PHE A 49 -13.77 6.37 -6.18
CA PHE A 49 -12.98 5.51 -5.29
C PHE A 49 -13.68 5.38 -3.95
N MET A 50 -13.68 4.17 -3.44
CA MET A 50 -14.31 3.80 -2.18
C MET A 50 -13.27 3.10 -1.29
N CYS A 51 -13.41 3.24 0.02
CA CYS A 51 -12.67 2.49 1.01
C CYS A 51 -13.62 2.19 2.17
N ASP A 52 -13.72 0.94 2.59
CA ASP A 52 -14.60 0.49 3.67
C ASP A 52 -16.05 1.03 3.55
N GLY A 53 -16.61 0.97 2.35
CA GLY A 53 -17.98 1.40 2.06
C GLY A 53 -18.20 2.91 2.01
N SER A 54 -17.14 3.72 2.17
CA SER A 54 -17.21 5.20 2.14
C SER A 54 -16.46 5.77 0.94
N PRO A 55 -16.88 6.92 0.38
CA PRO A 55 -16.11 7.59 -0.67
C PRO A 55 -14.70 7.94 -0.20
N TYR A 56 -13.71 7.54 -1.00
CA TYR A 56 -12.29 7.78 -0.71
C TYR A 56 -11.79 8.99 -1.49
N TYR A 57 -11.41 10.04 -0.75
CA TYR A 57 -10.79 11.24 -1.29
C TYR A 57 -9.34 11.35 -0.81
N TYR A 58 -8.41 11.69 -1.70
CA TYR A 58 -7.01 11.77 -1.35
C TYR A 58 -6.30 12.95 -2.03
N GLY A 59 -5.31 13.50 -1.33
CA GLY A 59 -4.22 14.25 -1.94
C GLY A 59 -3.07 13.29 -2.22
N GLY A 60 -2.39 13.48 -3.33
CA GLY A 60 -1.28 12.62 -3.71
C GLY A 60 -0.16 13.36 -4.40
N THR A 61 0.98 12.69 -4.56
CA THR A 61 2.15 13.18 -5.27
C THR A 61 2.79 12.09 -6.12
N ASN A 62 3.74 12.49 -6.98
CA ASN A 62 4.60 11.58 -7.72
C ASN A 62 6.02 11.64 -7.16
N CYS A 63 6.61 10.48 -6.93
CA CYS A 63 8.01 10.36 -6.57
C CYS A 63 8.62 9.16 -7.30
N TYR A 64 9.01 9.37 -8.56
CA TYR A 64 9.45 8.29 -9.46
C TYR A 64 10.72 7.58 -8.96
N TYR A 65 11.57 8.25 -8.20
CA TYR A 65 12.85 7.74 -7.71
C TYR A 65 12.76 6.95 -6.39
N LEU A 66 11.58 6.85 -5.79
CA LEU A 66 11.41 6.26 -4.45
C LEU A 66 11.88 4.80 -4.37
N THR A 67 11.75 4.07 -5.48
CA THR A 67 12.09 2.65 -5.54
C THR A 67 13.58 2.35 -5.60
N TYR A 68 14.44 3.35 -5.85
CA TYR A 68 15.88 3.12 -6.02
C TYR A 68 16.78 4.06 -5.22
N LYS A 69 16.22 5.01 -4.50
CA LYS A 69 16.99 5.89 -3.61
C LYS A 69 17.29 5.23 -2.27
N SER A 70 18.24 5.82 -1.55
CA SER A 70 18.64 5.33 -0.23
C SER A 70 17.47 5.25 0.75
N LYS A 71 17.53 4.34 1.71
CA LYS A 71 16.50 4.20 2.76
C LYS A 71 16.25 5.49 3.54
N SER A 72 17.26 6.36 3.69
CA SER A 72 17.11 7.67 4.34
C SER A 72 16.31 8.66 3.49
N GLU A 73 16.54 8.69 2.17
CA GLU A 73 15.78 9.54 1.25
C GLU A 73 14.33 9.06 1.15
N VAL A 74 14.11 7.74 1.06
CA VAL A 74 12.77 7.13 1.10
C VAL A 74 12.04 7.58 2.36
N LYS A 75 12.66 7.42 3.54
CA LYS A 75 12.05 7.85 4.81
C LYS A 75 11.70 9.33 4.83
N ASN A 76 12.59 10.20 4.36
CA ASN A 76 12.33 11.63 4.32
C ASN A 76 11.11 11.98 3.44
N VAL A 77 10.97 11.34 2.28
CA VAL A 77 9.82 11.55 1.40
C VAL A 77 8.51 11.14 2.09
N PHE A 78 8.48 10.01 2.77
CA PHE A 78 7.28 9.58 3.50
C PHE A 78 6.97 10.47 4.71
N ASP A 79 8.00 10.87 5.47
CA ASP A 79 7.82 11.81 6.58
C ASP A 79 7.21 13.14 6.11
N ASP A 80 7.67 13.66 4.98
CA ASP A 80 7.16 14.92 4.42
C ASP A 80 5.76 14.75 3.82
N ALA A 81 5.50 13.67 3.09
CA ALA A 81 4.18 13.33 2.58
C ALA A 81 3.15 13.21 3.72
N SER A 82 3.51 12.53 4.80
CA SER A 82 2.67 12.39 6.00
C SER A 82 2.36 13.74 6.65
N LYS A 83 3.38 14.60 6.84
CA LYS A 83 3.18 15.98 7.38
C LYS A 83 2.26 16.83 6.51
N MET A 84 2.29 16.61 5.19
CA MET A 84 1.39 17.28 4.23
C MET A 84 -0.01 16.67 4.17
N GLY A 85 -0.26 15.56 4.85
CA GLY A 85 -1.53 14.83 4.82
C GLY A 85 -1.79 14.10 3.49
N LEU A 86 -0.75 13.82 2.71
CA LEU A 86 -0.88 13.05 1.47
C LEU A 86 -1.12 11.57 1.79
N LYS A 87 -2.01 10.95 1.03
CA LYS A 87 -2.39 9.54 1.22
C LYS A 87 -1.95 8.63 0.08
N VAL A 88 -1.51 9.21 -1.03
CA VAL A 88 -1.11 8.46 -2.22
C VAL A 88 0.20 8.99 -2.77
N ILE A 89 1.16 8.10 -2.98
CA ILE A 89 2.39 8.41 -3.72
C ILE A 89 2.45 7.48 -4.92
N ARG A 90 2.50 8.06 -6.12
CA ARG A 90 2.74 7.29 -7.34
C ARG A 90 4.25 7.16 -7.56
N ILE A 91 4.70 5.94 -7.74
CA ILE A 91 6.08 5.58 -8.04
C ILE A 91 6.21 4.95 -9.44
N TRP A 92 7.43 4.75 -9.91
CA TRP A 92 7.70 3.82 -11.01
C TRP A 92 7.94 2.42 -10.43
N GLY A 93 7.22 1.43 -10.98
CA GLY A 93 7.16 0.09 -10.42
C GLY A 93 8.36 -0.78 -10.73
N ASN A 94 9.13 -0.49 -11.77
CA ASN A 94 10.19 -1.37 -12.27
C ASN A 94 11.45 -0.60 -12.61
N LEU A 95 12.57 -1.24 -12.31
CA LEU A 95 13.88 -0.90 -12.83
C LEU A 95 14.46 -2.19 -13.42
N ASP A 96 14.34 -2.31 -14.73
CA ASP A 96 14.89 -3.42 -15.49
C ASP A 96 16.20 -2.97 -16.12
N VAL A 97 17.24 -3.75 -15.94
CA VAL A 97 18.55 -3.49 -16.51
C VAL A 97 18.94 -4.62 -17.47
N GLY A 98 19.92 -4.35 -18.33
CA GLY A 98 20.40 -5.36 -19.27
C GLY A 98 21.32 -6.38 -18.63
N LYS A 99 22.40 -6.71 -19.31
CA LYS A 99 23.40 -7.66 -18.85
C LYS A 99 24.37 -7.01 -17.87
N LYS A 100 24.83 -7.79 -16.91
CA LYS A 100 25.97 -7.44 -16.08
C LYS A 100 27.24 -7.40 -16.94
N THR A 101 27.98 -6.30 -16.87
CA THR A 101 29.26 -6.20 -17.61
C THR A 101 30.45 -6.73 -16.81
N GLY A 102 30.32 -6.86 -15.50
CA GLY A 102 31.40 -7.15 -14.58
C GLY A 102 32.28 -5.94 -14.26
N GLU A 103 31.95 -4.77 -14.81
CA GLU A 103 32.61 -3.51 -14.50
C GLU A 103 31.94 -2.83 -13.32
N ILE A 104 32.72 -2.10 -12.54
CA ILE A 104 32.23 -1.27 -11.45
C ILE A 104 32.39 0.19 -11.84
N ASP A 105 31.31 0.94 -11.81
CA ASP A 105 31.35 2.39 -12.00
C ASP A 105 32.18 3.06 -10.91
N SER A 106 33.19 3.82 -11.30
CA SER A 106 34.16 4.42 -10.37
C SER A 106 33.57 5.55 -9.51
N GLN A 107 32.42 6.11 -9.88
CA GLN A 107 31.78 7.22 -9.17
C GLN A 107 30.74 6.70 -8.16
N SER A 108 29.95 5.73 -8.57
CA SER A 108 28.88 5.17 -7.74
C SER A 108 29.32 3.95 -6.92
N GLY A 109 30.34 3.21 -7.40
CA GLY A 109 30.76 1.95 -6.80
C GLY A 109 29.81 0.78 -7.08
N HIS A 110 28.85 0.95 -7.98
CA HIS A 110 27.88 -0.09 -8.36
C HIS A 110 28.26 -0.79 -9.66
N GLU A 111 27.70 -1.97 -9.87
CA GLU A 111 27.92 -2.76 -11.08
C GLU A 111 27.29 -2.08 -12.29
N VAL A 112 28.04 -2.06 -13.40
CA VAL A 112 27.60 -1.50 -14.69
C VAL A 112 26.77 -2.55 -15.43
N PHE A 113 25.66 -2.12 -16.02
CA PHE A 113 24.77 -2.97 -16.82
C PHE A 113 24.71 -2.49 -18.27
N GLU A 114 24.83 -3.40 -19.19
CA GLU A 114 24.63 -3.15 -20.61
C GLU A 114 23.15 -2.94 -20.91
N GLY A 115 22.81 -1.86 -21.62
CA GLY A 115 21.41 -1.57 -22.00
C GLY A 115 20.57 -0.83 -20.96
N ASN A 116 21.18 -0.37 -19.87
CA ASN A 116 20.52 0.55 -18.94
C ASN A 116 20.50 1.97 -19.53
N ASN A 117 19.36 2.36 -20.11
CA ASN A 117 19.24 3.60 -20.86
C ASN A 117 19.06 4.84 -19.97
N ASP A 118 18.55 4.70 -18.77
CA ASP A 118 18.35 5.82 -17.83
C ASP A 118 19.47 5.96 -16.80
N GLY A 119 20.30 4.94 -16.65
CA GLY A 119 21.43 4.89 -15.72
C GLY A 119 21.03 4.92 -14.24
N THR A 120 19.74 4.81 -13.94
CA THR A 120 19.21 5.03 -12.59
C THR A 120 19.56 3.86 -11.69
N GLY A 121 19.22 2.63 -12.09
CA GLY A 121 19.55 1.41 -11.35
C GLY A 121 21.06 1.24 -11.19
N GLU A 122 21.83 1.50 -12.23
CA GLU A 122 23.28 1.46 -12.22
C GLU A 122 23.89 2.44 -11.22
N LYS A 123 23.43 3.71 -11.23
CA LYS A 123 23.97 4.75 -10.35
C LYS A 123 23.59 4.58 -8.89
N ASP A 124 22.36 4.14 -8.63
CA ASP A 124 21.83 4.00 -7.27
C ASP A 124 21.94 2.55 -6.76
N GLY A 125 22.38 1.61 -7.62
CA GLY A 125 22.64 0.21 -7.28
C GLY A 125 21.40 -0.64 -7.06
N VAL A 126 20.20 -0.12 -7.33
CA VAL A 126 18.92 -0.85 -7.18
C VAL A 126 18.38 -1.22 -8.56
N TYR A 127 18.04 -2.49 -8.75
CA TYR A 127 17.40 -3.01 -9.95
C TYR A 127 16.55 -4.22 -9.62
N PHE A 128 15.44 -4.42 -10.32
CA PHE A 128 14.49 -5.50 -10.01
C PHE A 128 14.62 -6.70 -10.96
N GLN A 129 15.09 -6.47 -12.17
CA GLN A 129 15.26 -7.50 -13.16
C GLN A 129 16.50 -7.22 -14.01
N TYR A 130 17.20 -8.26 -14.36
CA TYR A 130 18.37 -8.20 -15.23
C TYR A 130 18.44 -9.42 -16.15
N TRP A 131 19.22 -9.31 -17.23
CA TRP A 131 19.48 -10.44 -18.10
C TRP A 131 20.63 -11.30 -17.55
N ASP A 132 20.38 -12.57 -17.35
CA ASP A 132 21.37 -13.56 -16.93
C ASP A 132 21.86 -14.35 -18.13
N ASP A 133 23.15 -14.22 -18.48
CA ASP A 133 23.75 -14.89 -19.63
C ASP A 133 23.90 -16.40 -19.42
N GLU A 134 24.09 -16.87 -18.18
CA GLU A 134 24.19 -18.30 -17.89
C GLU A 134 22.80 -18.98 -18.02
N ALA A 135 21.77 -18.33 -17.50
CA ALA A 135 20.41 -18.79 -17.60
C ALA A 135 19.77 -18.54 -18.98
N GLY A 136 20.32 -17.62 -19.78
CA GLY A 136 19.80 -17.20 -21.07
C GLY A 136 18.40 -16.58 -21.02
N LYS A 137 18.06 -15.90 -19.92
CA LYS A 137 16.73 -15.31 -19.66
C LYS A 137 16.80 -14.17 -18.67
N PRO A 138 15.74 -13.31 -18.59
CA PRO A 138 15.60 -12.36 -17.49
C PRO A 138 15.46 -13.09 -16.15
N VAL A 139 16.09 -12.54 -15.12
CA VAL A 139 16.06 -13.03 -13.73
C VAL A 139 15.65 -11.89 -12.81
N VAL A 140 14.82 -12.19 -11.81
CA VAL A 140 14.41 -11.23 -10.79
C VAL A 140 15.48 -11.14 -9.72
N ASN A 141 15.84 -9.90 -9.34
CA ASN A 141 16.72 -9.63 -8.21
C ASN A 141 15.92 -9.61 -6.90
N GLU A 142 15.99 -10.68 -6.13
CA GLU A 142 15.35 -10.79 -4.82
C GLU A 142 16.21 -10.26 -3.67
N GLY A 143 17.36 -9.65 -3.97
CA GLY A 143 18.34 -9.15 -3.00
C GLY A 143 17.93 -7.85 -2.32
N GLU A 144 18.85 -7.34 -1.46
CA GLU A 144 18.70 -6.06 -0.73
C GLU A 144 18.68 -4.86 -1.67
N ASP A 145 19.32 -4.98 -2.81
CA ASP A 145 19.38 -4.04 -3.92
C ASP A 145 18.31 -4.30 -5.01
N GLY A 146 17.32 -5.14 -4.69
CA GLY A 146 16.22 -5.53 -5.55
C GLY A 146 14.88 -5.47 -4.84
N LEU A 147 14.11 -6.55 -4.88
CA LEU A 147 12.76 -6.60 -4.32
C LEU A 147 12.70 -6.31 -2.82
N ARG A 148 13.73 -6.65 -2.03
CA ARG A 148 13.75 -6.30 -0.60
C ARG A 148 13.83 -4.78 -0.37
N HIS A 149 14.41 -4.02 -1.29
CA HIS A 149 14.35 -2.57 -1.22
C HIS A 149 12.92 -2.06 -1.47
N LEU A 150 12.21 -2.64 -2.43
CA LEU A 150 10.79 -2.34 -2.66
C LEU A 150 9.93 -2.70 -1.44
N ASP A 151 10.17 -3.84 -0.79
CA ASP A 151 9.50 -4.20 0.46
C ASP A 151 9.70 -3.14 1.55
N TYR A 152 10.92 -2.59 1.65
CA TYR A 152 11.19 -1.48 2.57
C TYR A 152 10.36 -0.23 2.21
N VAL A 153 10.26 0.12 0.93
CA VAL A 153 9.46 1.27 0.46
C VAL A 153 7.98 1.08 0.81
N ILE A 154 7.44 -0.11 0.54
CA ILE A 154 6.05 -0.46 0.86
C ILE A 154 5.81 -0.34 2.37
N LYS A 155 6.72 -0.88 3.18
CA LYS A 155 6.62 -0.81 4.64
C LYS A 155 6.65 0.63 5.19
N GLN A 156 7.31 1.57 4.50
CA GLN A 156 7.29 2.97 4.93
C GLN A 156 5.95 3.66 4.60
N ALA A 157 5.14 3.08 3.72
CA ALA A 157 3.83 3.60 3.34
C ALA A 157 2.71 3.19 4.32
N GLU A 158 2.94 2.17 5.17
CA GLU A 158 2.02 1.71 6.22
C GLU A 158 2.01 2.68 7.42
#